data_9bc32dba94cd255b90b72987eefdbfaf
#
_entry.id   9bc32dba94cd255b90b72987eefdbfaf
#
_cell.length_a   1.000
_cell.length_b   1.000
_cell.length_c   1.000
_cell.angle_alpha   90.00
_cell.angle_beta   90.00
_cell.angle_gamma   90.00
#
_symmetry.space_group_name_H-M   'P 1'
#
loop_
_entity.id
_entity.type
_entity.pdbx_description
1 polymer ?
#
loop_
_entity_poly.entity_id
_entity_poly.type
_entity_poly.pdbx_seq_one_letter_code
_entity_poly.pdbx_strand_id
1 'polypeptide(L)'
;AASDVYKRQMGERGAKNEAADPDDIEQMATIVRQAIEAGALGVSTSRTIAHTAMDGEPVPGTFAAEDELFAMGRALRDGGGGVCELAPAGAAGLDLVAPMKEVEWMSRLSAETGQPVTFAMLQVPGAPDLWKEQMQASLEARENGAQLYPQVAGRPFGVLVGWQTCHPFMRKPSYQAIAELPIDQRI
;
A
#
# COMPACT_ATOMS: atom_id res chain seq x y z
N ALA A 1 1.93 11.84 0.40
CA ALA A 1 1.84 10.36 0.49
C ALA A 1 2.40 9.89 1.83
N ALA A 2 2.01 8.68 2.30
CA ALA A 2 2.52 8.15 3.57
C ALA A 2 4.04 8.06 3.59
N SER A 3 4.68 7.66 2.48
CA SER A 3 6.15 7.65 2.37
C SER A 3 6.81 8.97 2.77
N ASP A 4 6.18 10.11 2.49
CA ASP A 4 6.69 11.43 2.88
C ASP A 4 6.50 11.66 4.39
N VAL A 5 5.41 11.17 4.97
CA VAL A 5 5.15 11.26 6.42
C VAL A 5 6.19 10.45 7.19
N TYR A 6 6.46 9.21 6.77
CA TYR A 6 7.48 8.36 7.39
C TYR A 6 8.89 8.96 7.31
N LYS A 7 9.29 9.46 6.13
CA LYS A 7 10.59 10.13 5.97
C LYS A 7 10.69 11.41 6.80
N ARG A 8 9.63 12.19 6.83
CA ARG A 8 9.61 13.46 7.57
C ARG A 8 9.73 13.24 9.07
N GLN A 9 9.01 12.23 9.61
CA GLN A 9 8.96 11.98 11.05
C GLN A 9 10.15 11.16 11.53
N MET A 10 10.47 10.05 10.85
CA MET A 10 11.44 9.07 11.29
C MET A 10 12.82 9.22 10.62
N GLY A 11 12.95 10.11 9.64
CA GLY A 11 14.20 10.31 8.91
C GLY A 11 14.70 9.04 8.22
N GLU A 12 15.97 8.66 8.48
CA GLU A 12 16.59 7.45 7.93
C GLU A 12 15.91 6.16 8.41
N ARG A 13 15.41 6.11 9.64
CA ARG A 13 14.65 4.97 10.17
C ARG A 13 13.42 4.69 9.31
N GLY A 14 12.64 5.73 9.04
CA GLY A 14 11.46 5.62 8.18
C GLY A 14 11.82 5.29 6.72
N ALA A 15 12.93 5.82 6.21
CA ALA A 15 13.42 5.49 4.87
C ALA A 15 13.82 4.01 4.73
N LYS A 16 14.26 3.38 5.81
CA LYS A 16 14.63 1.95 5.88
C LYS A 16 13.49 1.04 6.33
N ASN A 17 12.27 1.54 6.42
CA ASN A 17 11.12 0.78 6.91
C ASN A 17 11.31 0.19 8.32
N GLU A 18 12.05 0.85 9.20
CA GLU A 18 12.08 0.47 10.61
C GLU A 18 10.69 0.70 11.23
N ALA A 19 10.33 -0.11 12.22
CA ALA A 19 9.06 0.03 12.92
C ALA A 19 8.95 1.39 13.63
N ALA A 20 7.80 2.03 13.51
CA ALA A 20 7.51 3.25 14.25
C ALA A 20 7.28 2.93 15.74
N ASP A 21 7.81 3.76 16.61
CA ASP A 21 7.47 3.72 18.02
C ASP A 21 6.18 4.55 18.30
N PRO A 22 5.62 4.49 19.53
CA PRO A 22 4.39 5.22 19.84
C PRO A 22 4.48 6.74 19.62
N ASP A 23 5.64 7.35 19.88
CA ASP A 23 5.86 8.79 19.67
C ASP A 23 5.91 9.11 18.17
N ASP A 24 6.55 8.26 17.36
CA ASP A 24 6.53 8.37 15.90
C ASP A 24 5.09 8.32 15.35
N ILE A 25 4.30 7.36 15.84
CA ILE A 25 2.90 7.18 15.42
C ILE A 25 2.06 8.42 15.74
N GLU A 26 2.19 8.97 16.96
CA GLU A 26 1.46 10.17 17.37
C GLU A 26 1.83 11.39 16.51
N GLN A 27 3.11 11.54 16.21
CA GLN A 27 3.59 12.66 15.40
C GLN A 27 3.18 12.50 13.92
N MET A 28 3.23 11.29 13.36
CA MET A 28 2.71 11.02 12.01
C MET A 28 1.20 11.32 11.92
N ALA A 29 0.42 10.90 12.90
CA ALA A 29 -1.01 11.22 13.00
C ALA A 29 -1.25 12.74 13.07
N THR A 30 -0.43 13.46 13.82
CA THR A 30 -0.49 14.93 13.90
C THR A 30 -0.21 15.58 12.54
N ILE A 31 0.81 15.10 11.79
CA ILE A 31 1.12 15.60 10.44
C ILE A 31 -0.06 15.37 9.50
N VAL A 32 -0.66 14.17 9.53
CA VAL A 32 -1.83 13.84 8.70
C VAL A 32 -2.99 14.78 9.03
N ARG A 33 -3.34 14.93 10.29
CA ARG A 33 -4.43 15.83 10.72
C ARG A 33 -4.21 17.26 10.24
N GLN A 34 -3.03 17.82 10.47
CA GLN A 34 -2.69 19.18 10.03
C GLN A 34 -2.75 19.34 8.50
N ALA A 35 -2.33 18.31 7.75
CA ALA A 35 -2.43 18.33 6.30
C ALA A 35 -3.89 18.37 5.82
N ILE A 36 -4.78 17.61 6.46
CA ILE A 36 -6.21 17.61 6.15
C ILE A 36 -6.84 18.96 6.51
N GLU A 37 -6.56 19.50 7.70
CA GLU A 37 -7.00 20.83 8.11
C GLU A 37 -6.52 21.93 7.14
N ALA A 38 -5.36 21.75 6.52
CA ALA A 38 -4.82 22.63 5.49
C ALA A 38 -5.40 22.42 4.08
N GLY A 39 -6.33 21.46 3.90
CA GLY A 39 -7.03 21.20 2.64
C GLY A 39 -6.53 20.02 1.83
N ALA A 40 -5.71 19.12 2.39
CA ALA A 40 -5.40 17.85 1.74
C ALA A 40 -6.65 16.98 1.60
N LEU A 41 -6.76 16.22 0.49
CA LEU A 41 -7.94 15.42 0.16
C LEU A 41 -7.99 14.08 0.90
N GLY A 42 -6.86 13.66 1.46
CA GLY A 42 -6.76 12.37 2.13
C GLY A 42 -5.33 11.94 2.38
N VAL A 43 -5.16 10.68 2.72
CA VAL A 43 -3.86 10.03 2.91
C VAL A 43 -3.74 8.83 1.98
N SER A 44 -2.56 8.66 1.37
CA SER A 44 -2.27 7.49 0.55
C SER A 44 -1.05 6.73 1.05
N THR A 45 -1.05 5.42 0.93
CA THR A 45 0.07 4.57 1.29
C THR A 45 0.32 3.47 0.26
N SER A 46 1.53 2.91 0.27
CA SER A 46 1.88 1.75 -0.54
C SER A 46 2.36 0.62 0.36
N ARG A 47 1.71 -0.53 0.24
CA ARG A 47 2.03 -1.74 0.98
C ARG A 47 2.56 -2.86 0.08
N THR A 48 2.58 -2.61 -1.24
CA THR A 48 3.12 -3.58 -2.19
C THR A 48 4.64 -3.46 -2.29
N ILE A 49 5.33 -4.59 -2.18
CA ILE A 49 6.79 -4.68 -2.40
C ILE A 49 7.20 -4.43 -3.86
N ALA A 50 6.23 -4.30 -4.77
CA ALA A 50 6.50 -3.91 -6.14
C ALA A 50 6.87 -2.42 -6.28
N HIS A 51 6.55 -1.60 -5.29
CA HIS A 51 6.95 -0.21 -5.26
C HIS A 51 8.29 -0.08 -4.53
N THR A 52 9.33 0.18 -5.31
CA THR A 52 10.70 0.33 -4.80
C THR A 52 11.20 1.75 -4.99
N ALA A 53 12.05 2.20 -4.06
CA ALA A 53 12.80 3.43 -4.18
C ALA A 53 13.96 3.30 -5.18
N MET A 54 14.68 4.39 -5.46
CA MET A 54 15.77 4.40 -6.43
C MET A 54 16.96 3.50 -6.05
N ASP A 55 17.11 3.20 -4.77
CA ASP A 55 18.12 2.28 -4.22
C ASP A 55 17.71 0.80 -4.28
N GLY A 56 16.48 0.51 -4.76
CA GLY A 56 15.93 -0.83 -4.86
C GLY A 56 15.18 -1.32 -3.62
N GLU A 57 15.21 -0.56 -2.53
CA GLU A 57 14.48 -0.90 -1.30
C GLU A 57 12.97 -0.60 -1.46
N PRO A 58 12.11 -1.31 -0.72
CA PRO A 58 10.68 -0.98 -0.67
C PRO A 58 10.46 0.46 -0.19
N VAL A 59 9.47 1.14 -0.76
CA VAL A 59 9.18 2.53 -0.35
C VAL A 59 8.81 2.61 1.14
N PRO A 60 9.12 3.72 1.82
CA PRO A 60 8.79 3.91 3.24
C PRO A 60 7.30 3.69 3.53
N GLY A 61 7.01 2.96 4.60
CA GLY A 61 5.65 2.61 5.03
C GLY A 61 5.10 1.31 4.40
N THR A 62 5.87 0.63 3.53
CA THR A 62 5.45 -0.66 2.94
C THR A 62 5.10 -1.70 4.02
N PHE A 63 5.82 -1.72 5.12
CA PHE A 63 5.64 -2.67 6.21
C PHE A 63 4.97 -2.06 7.45
N ALA A 64 4.27 -0.92 7.28
CA ALA A 64 3.54 -0.27 8.37
C ALA A 64 2.63 -1.26 9.11
N ALA A 65 2.68 -1.24 10.44
CA ALA A 65 1.81 -2.03 11.27
C ALA A 65 0.36 -1.47 11.27
N GLU A 66 -0.62 -2.27 11.66
CA GLU A 66 -2.01 -1.84 11.64
C GLU A 66 -2.28 -0.63 12.57
N ASP A 67 -1.64 -0.57 13.73
CA ASP A 67 -1.77 0.55 14.66
C ASP A 67 -1.33 1.90 14.05
N GLU A 68 -0.25 1.90 13.26
CA GLU A 68 0.20 3.05 12.48
C GLU A 68 -0.86 3.49 11.46
N LEU A 69 -1.41 2.53 10.70
CA LEU A 69 -2.44 2.79 9.68
C LEU A 69 -3.74 3.32 10.32
N PHE A 70 -4.13 2.74 11.45
CA PHE A 70 -5.31 3.15 12.18
C PHE A 70 -5.13 4.54 12.81
N ALA A 71 -3.96 4.87 13.33
CA ALA A 71 -3.66 6.21 13.85
C ALA A 71 -3.78 7.27 12.74
N MET A 72 -3.25 7.01 11.56
CA MET A 72 -3.39 7.90 10.39
C MET A 72 -4.84 8.02 9.92
N GLY A 73 -5.61 6.93 9.93
CA GLY A 73 -7.03 6.96 9.57
C GLY A 73 -7.90 7.73 10.57
N ARG A 74 -7.61 7.62 11.86
CA ARG A 74 -8.25 8.46 12.91
C ARG A 74 -7.90 9.93 12.72
N ALA A 75 -6.62 10.23 12.46
CA ALA A 75 -6.16 11.60 12.21
C ALA A 75 -6.83 12.21 10.97
N LEU A 76 -7.06 11.41 9.92
CA LEU A 76 -7.82 11.79 8.74
C LEU A 76 -9.25 12.21 9.11
N ARG A 77 -9.96 11.39 9.91
CA ARG A 77 -11.30 11.71 10.42
C ARG A 77 -11.29 13.00 11.25
N ASP A 78 -10.36 13.10 12.19
CA ASP A 78 -10.29 14.18 13.17
C ASP A 78 -9.89 15.53 12.53
N GLY A 79 -9.19 15.49 11.40
CA GLY A 79 -8.82 16.65 10.59
C GLY A 79 -9.94 17.19 9.69
N GLY A 80 -11.09 16.52 9.63
CA GLY A 80 -12.23 16.94 8.79
C GLY A 80 -12.68 15.90 7.77
N GLY A 81 -12.05 14.75 7.73
CA GLY A 81 -12.37 13.65 6.82
C GLY A 81 -11.64 13.74 5.47
N GLY A 82 -11.78 12.69 4.69
CA GLY A 82 -11.13 12.56 3.39
C GLY A 82 -11.08 11.10 2.93
N VAL A 83 -10.21 10.80 1.99
CA VAL A 83 -10.06 9.46 1.41
C VAL A 83 -8.76 8.81 1.90
N CYS A 84 -8.83 7.57 2.36
CA CYS A 84 -7.67 6.71 2.52
C CYS A 84 -7.47 5.89 1.24
N GLU A 85 -6.34 6.05 0.57
CA GLU A 85 -6.03 5.38 -0.70
C GLU A 85 -4.80 4.51 -0.54
N LEU A 86 -4.79 3.32 -1.17
CA LEU A 86 -3.62 2.48 -1.10
C LEU A 86 -3.39 1.54 -2.28
N ALA A 87 -2.12 1.23 -2.50
CA ALA A 87 -1.69 0.05 -3.23
C ALA A 87 -1.47 -1.08 -2.20
N PRO A 88 -2.39 -2.05 -2.09
CA PRO A 88 -2.37 -3.05 -1.04
C PRO A 88 -1.24 -4.07 -1.21
N ALA A 89 -0.87 -4.74 -0.14
CA ALA A 89 0.04 -5.87 -0.20
C ALA A 89 -0.53 -6.95 -1.14
N GLY A 90 0.35 -7.59 -1.90
CA GLY A 90 -0.03 -8.63 -2.86
C GLY A 90 -0.71 -8.14 -4.14
N ALA A 91 -1.02 -6.85 -4.31
CA ALA A 91 -1.68 -6.32 -5.51
C ALA A 91 -0.96 -6.67 -6.83
N ALA A 92 0.36 -6.79 -6.81
CA ALA A 92 1.16 -7.19 -7.97
C ALA A 92 1.25 -8.72 -8.18
N GLY A 93 0.51 -9.52 -7.40
CA GLY A 93 0.50 -10.98 -7.48
C GLY A 93 1.77 -11.66 -6.93
N LEU A 94 2.57 -10.96 -6.16
CA LEU A 94 3.75 -11.49 -5.49
C LEU A 94 3.42 -12.28 -4.22
N ASP A 95 2.31 -11.95 -3.58
CA ASP A 95 1.70 -12.66 -2.46
C ASP A 95 0.20 -12.82 -2.77
N LEU A 96 -0.32 -14.03 -2.71
CA LEU A 96 -1.72 -14.34 -3.03
C LEU A 96 -2.61 -14.45 -1.78
N VAL A 97 -2.03 -14.40 -0.59
CA VAL A 97 -2.76 -14.43 0.70
C VAL A 97 -2.99 -13.01 1.22
N ALA A 98 -2.01 -12.13 1.04
CA ALA A 98 -2.08 -10.76 1.54
C ALA A 98 -3.33 -9.99 1.10
N PRO A 99 -3.81 -10.06 -0.16
CA PRO A 99 -4.95 -9.26 -0.60
C PRO A 99 -6.22 -9.41 0.24
N MET A 100 -6.52 -10.61 0.75
CA MET A 100 -7.69 -10.81 1.61
C MET A 100 -7.49 -10.24 3.01
N LYS A 101 -6.27 -10.34 3.56
CA LYS A 101 -5.92 -9.67 4.84
C LYS A 101 -5.98 -8.16 4.72
N GLU A 102 -5.59 -7.62 3.58
CA GLU A 102 -5.70 -6.18 3.32
C GLU A 102 -7.17 -5.73 3.32
N VAL A 103 -8.08 -6.45 2.66
CA VAL A 103 -9.52 -6.14 2.70
C VAL A 103 -10.06 -6.19 4.12
N GLU A 104 -9.60 -7.13 4.96
CA GLU A 104 -10.04 -7.28 6.34
C GLU A 104 -9.71 -6.04 7.19
N TRP A 105 -8.44 -5.60 7.24
CA TRP A 105 -8.09 -4.43 8.05
C TRP A 105 -8.64 -3.13 7.47
N MET A 106 -8.71 -2.98 6.13
CA MET A 106 -9.35 -1.84 5.48
C MET A 106 -10.82 -1.71 5.86
N SER A 107 -11.52 -2.84 5.94
CA SER A 107 -12.93 -2.88 6.38
C SER A 107 -13.08 -2.37 7.81
N ARG A 108 -12.22 -2.84 8.73
CA ARG A 108 -12.21 -2.39 10.13
C ARG A 108 -11.86 -0.91 10.24
N LEU A 109 -10.86 -0.45 9.51
CA LEU A 109 -10.46 0.95 9.50
C LEU A 109 -11.61 1.85 9.02
N SER A 110 -12.22 1.50 7.90
CA SER A 110 -13.32 2.27 7.35
C SER A 110 -14.54 2.30 8.28
N ALA A 111 -14.91 1.15 8.86
CA ALA A 111 -16.03 1.07 9.81
C ALA A 111 -15.77 1.89 11.09
N GLU A 112 -14.53 1.87 11.62
CA GLU A 112 -14.15 2.62 12.81
C GLU A 112 -14.13 4.14 12.57
N THR A 113 -13.58 4.55 11.44
CA THR A 113 -13.35 5.97 11.17
C THR A 113 -14.50 6.66 10.43
N GLY A 114 -15.37 5.88 9.77
CA GLY A 114 -16.39 6.38 8.85
C GLY A 114 -15.82 6.96 7.56
N GLN A 115 -14.51 6.77 7.28
CA GLN A 115 -13.86 7.33 6.12
C GLN A 115 -13.82 6.32 4.96
N PRO A 116 -14.00 6.78 3.70
CA PRO A 116 -13.86 5.92 2.54
C PRO A 116 -12.42 5.44 2.37
N VAL A 117 -12.28 4.16 2.08
CA VAL A 117 -11.03 3.52 1.71
C VAL A 117 -11.10 3.07 0.26
N THR A 118 -10.18 3.53 -0.57
CA THR A 118 -10.03 3.11 -1.96
C THR A 118 -8.70 2.39 -2.14
N PHE A 119 -8.68 1.34 -2.94
CA PHE A 119 -7.49 0.51 -3.11
C PHE A 119 -7.39 -0.08 -4.52
N ALA A 120 -6.16 -0.25 -5.00
CA ALA A 120 -5.92 -0.90 -6.28
C ALA A 120 -6.30 -2.38 -6.22
N MET A 121 -7.20 -2.81 -7.09
CA MET A 121 -7.58 -4.21 -7.25
C MET A 121 -7.23 -4.68 -8.65
N LEU A 122 -6.35 -5.68 -8.73
CA LEU A 122 -5.86 -6.22 -9.99
C LEU A 122 -6.23 -7.70 -10.11
N GLN A 123 -6.51 -8.13 -11.33
CA GLN A 123 -6.58 -9.54 -11.65
C GLN A 123 -5.15 -10.09 -11.84
N VAL A 124 -4.78 -11.11 -11.07
CA VAL A 124 -3.45 -11.69 -11.10
C VAL A 124 -3.47 -13.08 -11.72
N PRO A 125 -2.57 -13.40 -12.68
CA PRO A 125 -2.59 -14.67 -13.38
C PRO A 125 -2.47 -15.91 -12.49
N GLY A 126 -1.73 -15.80 -11.36
CA GLY A 126 -1.55 -16.89 -10.40
C GLY A 126 -2.78 -17.22 -9.55
N ALA A 127 -3.78 -16.31 -9.52
CA ALA A 127 -5.05 -16.48 -8.81
C ALA A 127 -6.15 -15.74 -9.59
N PRO A 128 -6.64 -16.29 -10.70
CA PRO A 128 -7.51 -15.58 -11.64
C PRO A 128 -8.87 -15.20 -11.06
N ASP A 129 -9.30 -15.84 -9.98
CA ASP A 129 -10.58 -15.60 -9.32
C ASP A 129 -10.48 -14.79 -8.01
N LEU A 130 -9.29 -14.48 -7.53
CA LEU A 130 -9.06 -13.76 -6.27
C LEU A 130 -9.77 -12.39 -6.23
N TRP A 131 -9.86 -11.70 -7.36
CA TRP A 131 -10.60 -10.44 -7.46
C TRP A 131 -12.09 -10.59 -7.11
N LYS A 132 -12.70 -11.78 -7.37
CA LYS A 132 -14.11 -12.05 -7.02
C LYS A 132 -14.27 -12.14 -5.51
N GLU A 133 -13.32 -12.79 -4.84
CA GLU A 133 -13.29 -12.90 -3.37
C GLU A 133 -13.10 -11.53 -2.72
N GLN A 134 -12.17 -10.72 -3.23
CA GLN A 134 -11.96 -9.35 -2.77
C GLN A 134 -13.19 -8.47 -2.99
N MET A 135 -13.84 -8.58 -4.15
CA MET A 135 -15.06 -7.84 -4.45
C MET A 135 -16.19 -8.25 -3.51
N GLN A 136 -16.40 -9.56 -3.32
CA GLN A 136 -17.43 -10.07 -2.43
C GLN A 136 -17.21 -9.59 -0.98
N ALA A 137 -15.99 -9.72 -0.46
CA ALA A 137 -15.64 -9.23 0.87
C ALA A 137 -15.82 -7.71 1.00
N SER A 138 -15.53 -6.94 -0.05
CA SER A 138 -15.75 -5.49 -0.05
C SER A 138 -17.25 -5.14 -0.02
N LEU A 139 -18.10 -5.90 -0.71
CA LEU A 139 -19.55 -5.72 -0.68
C LEU A 139 -20.12 -6.05 0.70
N GLU A 140 -19.69 -7.17 1.30
CA GLU A 140 -20.08 -7.57 2.66
C GLU A 140 -19.65 -6.53 3.70
N ALA A 141 -18.44 -6.00 3.56
CA ALA A 141 -17.95 -4.92 4.43
C ALA A 141 -18.84 -3.67 4.33
N ARG A 142 -19.30 -3.32 3.12
CA ARG A 142 -20.24 -2.18 2.91
C ARG A 142 -21.60 -2.41 3.57
N GLU A 143 -22.13 -3.62 3.53
CA GLU A 143 -23.35 -3.98 4.24
C GLU A 143 -23.20 -3.81 5.76
N ASN A 144 -21.98 -3.96 6.27
CA ASN A 144 -21.62 -3.77 7.67
C ASN A 144 -21.11 -2.35 8.00
N GLY A 145 -21.33 -1.36 7.12
CA GLY A 145 -21.07 0.05 7.36
C GLY A 145 -19.69 0.56 6.92
N ALA A 146 -18.80 -0.29 6.41
CA ALA A 146 -17.55 0.16 5.83
C ALA A 146 -17.76 0.79 4.44
N GLN A 147 -16.88 1.69 4.05
CA GLN A 147 -16.90 2.36 2.74
C GLN A 147 -15.68 1.95 1.92
N LEU A 148 -15.71 0.73 1.36
CA LEU A 148 -14.64 0.20 0.52
C LEU A 148 -14.93 0.41 -0.97
N TYR A 149 -13.93 0.91 -1.70
CA TYR A 149 -14.02 1.23 -3.12
C TYR A 149 -12.83 0.63 -3.89
N PRO A 150 -12.93 -0.64 -4.35
CA PRO A 150 -11.92 -1.23 -5.22
C PRO A 150 -11.76 -0.45 -6.52
N GLN A 151 -10.53 -0.12 -6.90
CA GLN A 151 -10.20 0.58 -8.14
C GLN A 151 -9.65 -0.40 -9.16
N VAL A 152 -10.35 -0.51 -10.28
CA VAL A 152 -9.98 -1.36 -11.40
C VAL A 152 -9.61 -0.49 -12.59
N ALA A 153 -8.48 -0.81 -13.26
CA ALA A 153 -8.11 -0.11 -14.49
C ALA A 153 -9.19 -0.32 -15.56
N GLY A 154 -9.81 0.76 -16.02
CA GLY A 154 -10.87 0.73 -17.03
C GLY A 154 -10.35 0.47 -18.45
N ARG A 155 -9.05 0.34 -18.63
CA ARG A 155 -8.36 0.06 -19.91
C ARG A 155 -7.02 -0.61 -19.65
N PRO A 156 -6.40 -1.28 -20.66
CA PRO A 156 -5.04 -1.76 -20.57
C PRO A 156 -4.08 -0.62 -20.20
N PHE A 157 -3.13 -0.92 -19.33
CA PHE A 157 -2.04 0.00 -18.97
C PHE A 157 -0.71 -0.69 -19.21
N GLY A 158 0.31 0.09 -19.49
CA GLY A 158 1.69 -0.36 -19.65
C GLY A 158 2.55 0.12 -18.50
N VAL A 159 3.52 -0.69 -18.12
CA VAL A 159 4.54 -0.34 -17.13
C VAL A 159 5.89 -0.43 -17.81
N LEU A 160 6.68 0.66 -17.71
CA LEU A 160 8.07 0.62 -18.12
C LEU A 160 8.87 -0.16 -17.10
N VAL A 161 9.51 -1.24 -17.53
CA VAL A 161 10.33 -2.10 -16.66
C VAL A 161 11.78 -2.12 -17.12
N GLY A 162 12.69 -2.41 -16.21
CA GLY A 162 14.12 -2.54 -16.49
C GLY A 162 14.77 -3.59 -15.60
N TRP A 163 15.98 -4.02 -15.95
CA TRP A 163 16.72 -5.03 -15.21
C TRP A 163 17.11 -4.64 -13.78
N GLN A 164 17.05 -3.36 -13.47
CA GLN A 164 17.33 -2.80 -12.13
C GLN A 164 16.09 -2.63 -11.28
N THR A 165 14.91 -2.93 -11.82
CA THR A 165 13.63 -2.77 -11.14
C THR A 165 12.83 -4.07 -11.17
N CYS A 166 11.58 -4.04 -10.73
CA CYS A 166 10.69 -5.18 -10.88
C CYS A 166 10.39 -5.44 -12.36
N HIS A 167 10.59 -6.68 -12.81
CA HIS A 167 10.34 -7.09 -14.20
C HIS A 167 9.79 -8.53 -14.26
N PRO A 168 9.10 -8.93 -15.35
CA PRO A 168 8.41 -10.23 -15.44
C PRO A 168 9.30 -11.45 -15.41
N PHE A 169 10.61 -11.29 -15.62
CA PHE A 169 11.57 -12.40 -15.63
C PHE A 169 12.14 -12.75 -14.26
N MET A 170 11.93 -11.92 -13.21
CA MET A 170 12.53 -12.09 -11.88
C MET A 170 12.34 -13.50 -11.29
N ARG A 171 11.21 -14.16 -11.60
CA ARG A 171 10.87 -15.50 -11.10
C ARG A 171 11.28 -16.64 -12.02
N LYS A 172 11.88 -16.34 -13.17
CA LYS A 172 12.32 -17.40 -14.09
C LYS A 172 13.62 -18.01 -13.57
N PRO A 173 13.74 -19.34 -13.49
CA PRO A 173 14.96 -20.00 -13.01
C PRO A 173 16.22 -19.55 -13.76
N SER A 174 16.12 -19.34 -15.08
CA SER A 174 17.22 -18.84 -15.89
C SER A 174 17.69 -17.44 -15.51
N TYR A 175 16.77 -16.56 -15.08
CA TYR A 175 17.14 -15.25 -14.58
C TYR A 175 17.67 -15.32 -13.15
N GLN A 176 17.06 -16.11 -12.29
CA GLN A 176 17.52 -16.28 -10.91
C GLN A 176 18.97 -16.78 -10.83
N ALA A 177 19.40 -17.60 -11.79
CA ALA A 177 20.78 -18.08 -11.88
C ALA A 177 21.82 -16.96 -12.11
N ILE A 178 21.39 -15.79 -12.59
CA ILE A 178 22.26 -14.65 -12.92
C ILE A 178 21.86 -13.36 -12.16
N ALA A 179 20.82 -13.41 -11.35
CA ALA A 179 20.25 -12.22 -10.69
C ALA A 179 21.23 -11.46 -9.79
N GLU A 180 22.18 -12.16 -9.18
CA GLU A 180 23.21 -11.59 -8.31
C GLU A 180 24.46 -11.07 -9.06
N LEU A 181 24.53 -11.29 -10.37
CA LEU A 181 25.64 -10.78 -11.17
C LEU A 181 25.50 -9.25 -11.37
N PRO A 182 26.62 -8.53 -11.58
CA PRO A 182 26.60 -7.15 -12.06
C PRO A 182 25.74 -7.00 -13.32
N ILE A 183 25.08 -5.84 -13.49
CA ILE A 183 24.11 -5.64 -14.56
C ILE A 183 24.69 -5.86 -15.97
N ASP A 184 25.94 -5.49 -16.18
CA ASP A 184 26.69 -5.69 -17.42
C ASP A 184 27.00 -7.16 -17.73
N GLN A 185 26.86 -8.05 -16.74
CA GLN A 185 27.07 -9.50 -16.89
C GLN A 185 25.74 -10.28 -16.99
N ARG A 186 24.59 -9.60 -16.89
CA ARG A 186 23.25 -10.21 -17.04
C ARG A 186 22.72 -10.15 -18.47
N ILE A 187 23.43 -9.51 -19.36
CA ILE A 187 23.03 -9.24 -20.75
C ILE A 187 23.70 -10.25 -21.68
#